data_55ca96705febda483df8e4462aacb60a
#
_entry.id   55ca96705febda483df8e4462aacb60a
#
_cell.length_a   1.000
_cell.length_b   1.000
_cell.length_c   1.000
_cell.angle_alpha   90.00
_cell.angle_beta   90.00
_cell.angle_gamma   90.00
#
_symmetry.space_group_name_H-M   'P 1'
#
loop_
_entity.id
_entity.type
_entity.pdbx_description
1 polymer ?
#
loop_
_entity_poly.entity_id
_entity_poly.type
_entity_poly.pdbx_seq_one_letter_code
_entity_poly.pdbx_strand_id
1 'polypeptide(L)'
;LEFVAASDVYKRQVLKKGQFINGIFNSLKVAIPVLIIGGFTSSLAAFGFAKMRFRGKNALFLALLATIMIPFAVVMIPQYVMFTKLGWTNTLLPLIIPGCFGNVSIIFFLRQNLIGIPDDLMEAAKLDGCGYFRTFLQIFMPLMKGALATQLMLWFMGIWNDYLAPTIFLRSEKNWTLQVVIRSFNSYYAIQSDYALIMAASVIAMIPTMALFFIFQRMIIESIAISGIK
;
A
#
# COMPACT_ATOMS: atom_id res chain seq x y z
N LEU A 1 -38.03 -7.58 -5.49
CA LEU A 1 -37.49 -8.92 -5.80
C LEU A 1 -36.77 -8.92 -7.15
N GLU A 2 -37.34 -8.33 -8.23
CA GLU A 2 -36.71 -8.27 -9.56
C GLU A 2 -35.39 -7.49 -9.59
N PHE A 3 -35.26 -6.41 -8.83
CA PHE A 3 -34.06 -5.60 -8.78
C PHE A 3 -32.89 -6.34 -8.13
N VAL A 4 -33.15 -7.20 -7.15
CA VAL A 4 -32.14 -8.05 -6.49
C VAL A 4 -31.70 -9.16 -7.46
N ALA A 5 -32.63 -9.78 -8.18
CA ALA A 5 -32.33 -10.83 -9.15
C ALA A 5 -31.46 -10.29 -10.32
N ALA A 6 -31.78 -9.09 -10.84
CA ALA A 6 -30.98 -8.44 -11.88
C ALA A 6 -29.53 -8.14 -11.38
N SER A 7 -29.39 -7.63 -10.16
CA SER A 7 -28.07 -7.39 -9.53
C SER A 7 -27.24 -8.67 -9.45
N ASP A 8 -27.84 -9.81 -9.11
CA ASP A 8 -27.14 -11.09 -9.00
C ASP A 8 -26.69 -11.65 -10.36
N VAL A 9 -27.45 -11.39 -11.42
CA VAL A 9 -27.08 -11.76 -12.79
C VAL A 9 -25.79 -11.03 -13.21
N TYR A 10 -25.72 -9.73 -13.00
CA TYR A 10 -24.51 -8.94 -13.34
C TYR A 10 -23.32 -9.34 -12.50
N LYS A 11 -23.47 -9.59 -11.19
CA LYS A 11 -22.37 -10.09 -10.34
C LYS A 11 -21.82 -11.43 -10.84
N ARG A 12 -22.70 -12.37 -11.20
CA ARG A 12 -22.30 -13.66 -11.79
C ARG A 12 -21.60 -13.48 -13.14
N GLN A 13 -22.06 -12.53 -13.95
CA GLN A 13 -21.45 -12.22 -15.25
C GLN A 13 -20.03 -11.66 -15.07
N VAL A 14 -19.80 -10.76 -14.11
CA VAL A 14 -18.46 -10.23 -13.75
C VAL A 14 -17.54 -11.38 -13.34
N LEU A 15 -18.00 -12.24 -12.44
CA LEU A 15 -17.17 -13.36 -11.92
C LEU A 15 -16.88 -14.42 -13.00
N LYS A 16 -17.75 -14.60 -13.99
CA LYS A 16 -17.51 -15.48 -15.14
C LYS A 16 -16.46 -14.93 -16.12
N LYS A 17 -16.22 -13.61 -16.13
CA LYS A 17 -15.12 -13.02 -16.90
C LYS A 17 -13.80 -13.33 -16.18
N GLY A 18 -13.03 -14.30 -16.68
CA GLY A 18 -11.77 -14.73 -16.08
C GLY A 18 -10.77 -13.58 -15.87
N GLN A 19 -10.83 -12.52 -16.66
CA GLN A 19 -10.04 -11.29 -16.51
C GLN A 19 -10.25 -10.58 -15.17
N PHE A 20 -11.52 -10.55 -14.65
CA PHE A 20 -11.82 -9.89 -13.39
C PHE A 20 -11.18 -10.62 -12.21
N ILE A 21 -11.27 -11.95 -12.18
CA ILE A 21 -10.64 -12.77 -11.15
C ILE A 21 -9.12 -12.66 -11.24
N ASN A 22 -8.55 -12.69 -12.44
CA ASN A 22 -7.12 -12.47 -12.65
C ASN A 22 -6.68 -11.08 -12.16
N GLY A 23 -7.51 -10.04 -12.38
CA GLY A 23 -7.25 -8.69 -11.88
C GLY A 23 -7.18 -8.63 -10.36
N ILE A 24 -8.09 -9.33 -9.65
CA ILE A 24 -8.04 -9.47 -8.18
C ILE A 24 -6.73 -10.12 -7.76
N PHE A 25 -6.38 -11.27 -8.34
CA PHE A 25 -5.14 -11.97 -8.01
C PHE A 25 -3.90 -11.15 -8.33
N ASN A 26 -3.86 -10.42 -9.44
CA ASN A 26 -2.74 -9.55 -9.78
C ASN A 26 -2.61 -8.38 -8.80
N SER A 27 -3.73 -7.75 -8.40
CA SER A 27 -3.71 -6.72 -7.36
C SER A 27 -3.19 -7.26 -6.02
N LEU A 28 -3.59 -8.47 -5.63
CA LEU A 28 -3.07 -9.12 -4.42
C LEU A 28 -1.60 -9.49 -4.54
N LYS A 29 -1.14 -9.99 -5.72
CA LYS A 29 0.29 -10.28 -5.98
C LYS A 29 1.16 -9.03 -5.89
N VAL A 30 0.61 -7.84 -6.17
CA VAL A 30 1.29 -6.56 -5.96
C VAL A 30 1.22 -6.17 -4.49
N ALA A 31 0.03 -6.16 -3.89
CA ALA A 31 -0.18 -5.63 -2.56
C ALA A 31 0.55 -6.43 -1.47
N ILE A 32 0.48 -7.76 -1.49
CA ILE A 32 1.02 -8.60 -0.42
C ILE A 32 2.54 -8.40 -0.24
N PRO A 33 3.41 -8.58 -1.26
CA PRO A 33 4.84 -8.38 -1.07
C PRO A 33 5.20 -6.93 -0.73
N VAL A 34 4.52 -5.94 -1.33
CA VAL A 34 4.75 -4.53 -1.02
C VAL A 34 4.42 -4.23 0.44
N LEU A 35 3.29 -4.72 0.96
CA LEU A 35 2.91 -4.47 2.35
C LEU A 35 3.81 -5.18 3.35
N ILE A 36 4.21 -6.43 3.08
CA ILE A 36 5.07 -7.20 3.99
C ILE A 36 6.49 -6.63 3.97
N ILE A 37 7.13 -6.61 2.80
CA ILE A 37 8.53 -6.21 2.68
C ILE A 37 8.66 -4.71 2.86
N GLY A 38 7.86 -3.91 2.15
CA GLY A 38 7.89 -2.46 2.23
C GLY A 38 7.43 -1.93 3.60
N GLY A 39 6.47 -2.59 4.27
CA GLY A 39 6.09 -2.29 5.63
C GLY A 39 7.22 -2.55 6.63
N PHE A 40 7.92 -3.67 6.48
CA PHE A 40 9.08 -3.99 7.30
C PHE A 40 10.23 -3.01 7.07
N THR A 41 10.60 -2.73 5.83
CA THR A 41 11.69 -1.79 5.48
C THR A 41 11.36 -0.37 5.93
N SER A 42 10.10 0.08 5.78
CA SER A 42 9.62 1.37 6.30
C SER A 42 9.73 1.45 7.82
N SER A 43 9.33 0.38 8.53
CA SER A 43 9.40 0.31 9.99
C SER A 43 10.84 0.35 10.49
N LEU A 44 11.74 -0.37 9.81
CA LEU A 44 13.16 -0.38 10.14
C LEU A 44 13.80 0.99 9.91
N ALA A 45 13.47 1.65 8.79
CA ALA A 45 13.93 3.00 8.50
C ALA A 45 13.39 4.01 9.54
N ALA A 46 12.11 3.92 9.89
CA ALA A 46 11.51 4.77 10.92
C ALA A 46 12.19 4.62 12.27
N PHE A 47 12.50 3.38 12.69
CA PHE A 47 13.26 3.10 13.91
C PHE A 47 14.66 3.71 13.85
N GLY A 48 15.39 3.56 12.73
CA GLY A 48 16.67 4.19 12.54
C GLY A 48 16.62 5.71 12.68
N PHE A 49 15.65 6.35 12.01
CA PHE A 49 15.44 7.80 12.09
C PHE A 49 14.87 8.29 13.44
N ALA A 50 14.22 7.45 14.23
CA ALA A 50 13.73 7.82 15.55
C ALA A 50 14.78 7.62 16.64
N LYS A 51 15.30 6.40 16.77
CA LYS A 51 16.04 5.91 17.96
C LYS A 51 17.54 5.80 17.79
N MET A 52 18.05 5.75 16.56
CA MET A 52 19.50 5.70 16.36
C MET A 52 20.12 7.09 16.29
N ARG A 53 21.39 7.22 16.71
CA ARG A 53 22.17 8.45 16.64
C ARG A 53 23.27 8.28 15.58
N PHE A 54 23.19 9.06 14.50
CA PHE A 54 24.20 9.09 13.44
C PHE A 54 24.31 10.48 12.82
N ARG A 55 25.48 10.78 12.23
CA ARG A 55 25.73 12.08 11.59
C ARG A 55 24.86 12.25 10.34
N GLY A 56 24.27 13.43 10.18
CA GLY A 56 23.43 13.72 9.01
C GLY A 56 21.99 13.20 9.07
N LYS A 57 21.56 12.56 10.18
CA LYS A 57 20.21 12.00 10.35
C LYS A 57 19.11 12.93 9.90
N ASN A 58 19.12 14.17 10.36
CA ASN A 58 18.06 15.14 10.05
C ASN A 58 18.10 15.59 8.58
N ALA A 59 19.28 15.79 8.00
CA ALA A 59 19.42 16.14 6.59
C ALA A 59 18.93 14.99 5.68
N LEU A 60 19.30 13.75 5.97
CA LEU A 60 18.80 12.59 5.24
C LEU A 60 17.29 12.42 5.38
N PHE A 61 16.75 12.65 6.57
CA PHE A 61 15.30 12.58 6.78
C PHE A 61 14.56 13.67 6.02
N LEU A 62 15.08 14.91 6.00
CA LEU A 62 14.51 15.99 5.21
C LEU A 62 14.60 15.71 3.70
N ALA A 63 15.71 15.19 3.22
CA ALA A 63 15.86 14.78 1.82
C ALA A 63 14.84 13.70 1.45
N LEU A 64 14.64 12.72 2.33
CA LEU A 64 13.62 11.68 2.16
C LEU A 64 12.20 12.31 2.09
N LEU A 65 11.86 13.23 2.98
CA LEU A 65 10.56 13.92 2.97
C LEU A 65 10.37 14.76 1.71
N ALA A 66 11.42 15.40 1.19
CA ALA A 66 11.36 16.17 -0.04
C ALA A 66 10.90 15.33 -1.24
N THR A 67 11.16 14.02 -1.24
CA THR A 67 10.71 13.13 -2.32
C THR A 67 9.18 12.99 -2.40
N ILE A 68 8.44 13.18 -1.29
CA ILE A 68 6.96 13.16 -1.30
C ILE A 68 6.40 14.32 -2.12
N MET A 69 7.13 15.43 -2.19
CA MET A 69 6.69 16.63 -2.92
C MET A 69 6.77 16.44 -4.45
N ILE A 70 7.45 15.40 -4.92
CA ILE A 70 7.58 15.12 -6.35
C ILE A 70 6.33 14.36 -6.82
N PRO A 71 5.45 14.95 -7.65
CA PRO A 71 4.27 14.27 -8.14
C PRO A 71 4.65 13.05 -9.00
N PHE A 72 3.90 11.96 -8.89
CA PHE A 72 4.13 10.76 -9.70
C PHE A 72 4.15 11.08 -11.22
N ALA A 73 3.32 11.99 -11.69
CA ALA A 73 3.24 12.39 -13.09
C ALA A 73 4.60 12.90 -13.65
N VAL A 74 5.44 13.50 -12.81
CA VAL A 74 6.77 14.00 -13.22
C VAL A 74 7.75 12.85 -13.42
N VAL A 75 7.71 11.86 -12.55
CA VAL A 75 8.65 10.72 -12.57
C VAL A 75 8.19 9.55 -13.44
N MET A 76 6.94 9.57 -13.86
CA MET A 76 6.29 8.50 -14.63
C MET A 76 7.02 8.13 -15.91
N ILE A 77 7.39 9.14 -16.72
CA ILE A 77 8.10 8.92 -18.00
C ILE A 77 9.52 8.40 -17.76
N PRO A 78 10.35 9.03 -16.91
CA PRO A 78 11.65 8.48 -16.57
C PRO A 78 11.60 7.05 -16.02
N GLN A 79 10.62 6.75 -15.16
CA GLN A 79 10.43 5.39 -14.62
C GLN A 79 10.06 4.40 -15.73
N TYR A 80 9.18 4.79 -16.65
CA TYR A 80 8.81 3.93 -17.77
C TYR A 80 10.03 3.57 -18.63
N VAL A 81 10.86 4.55 -18.97
CA VAL A 81 12.10 4.33 -19.73
C VAL A 81 13.07 3.42 -18.98
N MET A 82 13.24 3.65 -17.68
CA MET A 82 14.10 2.82 -16.83
C MET A 82 13.60 1.37 -16.79
N PHE A 83 12.30 1.15 -16.51
CA PHE A 83 11.73 -0.18 -16.43
C PHE A 83 11.71 -0.90 -17.79
N THR A 84 11.61 -0.15 -18.90
CA THR A 84 11.74 -0.73 -20.25
C THR A 84 13.16 -1.24 -20.48
N LYS A 85 14.18 -0.48 -20.09
CA LYS A 85 15.59 -0.92 -20.20
C LYS A 85 15.89 -2.14 -19.31
N LEU A 86 15.23 -2.26 -18.18
CA LEU A 86 15.35 -3.41 -17.27
C LEU A 86 14.51 -4.63 -17.71
N GLY A 87 13.70 -4.51 -18.77
CA GLY A 87 12.81 -5.58 -19.24
C GLY A 87 11.62 -5.84 -18.29
N TRP A 88 11.28 -4.87 -17.44
CA TRP A 88 10.20 -5.04 -16.42
C TRP A 88 8.84 -4.60 -16.95
N THR A 89 8.76 -3.84 -18.03
CA THR A 89 7.48 -3.44 -18.64
C THR A 89 6.64 -4.67 -18.99
N ASN A 90 5.32 -4.53 -18.86
CA ASN A 90 4.35 -5.61 -19.02
C ASN A 90 4.54 -6.80 -18.04
N THR A 91 5.13 -6.55 -16.87
CA THR A 91 5.18 -7.44 -15.71
C THR A 91 4.69 -6.71 -14.47
N LEU A 92 4.47 -7.40 -13.35
CA LEU A 92 4.09 -6.77 -12.08
C LEU A 92 5.29 -6.14 -11.33
N LEU A 93 6.52 -6.35 -11.79
CA LEU A 93 7.75 -5.88 -11.12
C LEU A 93 7.80 -4.36 -10.90
N PRO A 94 7.42 -3.50 -11.89
CA PRO A 94 7.38 -2.05 -11.69
C PRO A 94 6.48 -1.59 -10.54
N LEU A 95 5.44 -2.37 -10.22
CA LEU A 95 4.48 -2.07 -9.16
C LEU A 95 4.93 -2.64 -7.81
N ILE A 96 5.75 -3.70 -7.81
CA ILE A 96 6.19 -4.41 -6.60
C ILE A 96 7.52 -3.87 -6.09
N ILE A 97 8.55 -3.89 -6.93
CA ILE A 97 9.94 -3.68 -6.50
C ILE A 97 10.16 -2.31 -5.85
N PRO A 98 9.72 -1.18 -6.42
CA PRO A 98 9.91 0.12 -5.78
C PRO A 98 9.25 0.19 -4.40
N GLY A 99 8.05 -0.40 -4.24
CA GLY A 99 7.34 -0.43 -2.97
C GLY A 99 8.04 -1.25 -1.88
N CYS A 100 8.80 -2.28 -2.24
CA CYS A 100 9.53 -3.11 -1.28
C CYS A 100 10.67 -2.35 -0.56
N PHE A 101 11.18 -1.24 -1.13
CA PHE A 101 12.21 -0.42 -0.48
C PHE A 101 11.63 0.53 0.58
N GLY A 102 10.33 0.58 0.74
CA GLY A 102 9.64 1.36 1.77
C GLY A 102 8.79 2.49 1.21
N ASN A 103 7.98 3.05 2.09
CA ASN A 103 7.09 4.16 1.81
C ASN A 103 7.42 5.34 2.72
N VAL A 104 7.73 6.49 2.14
CA VAL A 104 8.20 7.67 2.88
C VAL A 104 7.15 8.19 3.85
N SER A 105 5.86 8.15 3.47
CA SER A 105 4.76 8.57 4.36
C SER A 105 4.66 7.66 5.58
N ILE A 106 4.85 6.35 5.41
CA ILE A 106 4.87 5.38 6.51
C ILE A 106 6.09 5.62 7.40
N ILE A 107 7.28 5.82 6.81
CA ILE A 107 8.51 6.12 7.55
C ILE A 107 8.31 7.37 8.41
N PHE A 108 7.73 8.43 7.84
CA PHE A 108 7.44 9.66 8.56
C PHE A 108 6.50 9.41 9.74
N PHE A 109 5.35 8.78 9.48
CA PHE A 109 4.33 8.56 10.50
C PHE A 109 4.84 7.67 11.65
N LEU A 110 5.50 6.55 11.31
CA LEU A 110 6.06 5.64 12.31
C LEU A 110 7.19 6.30 13.10
N ARG A 111 8.02 7.14 12.46
CA ARG A 111 9.05 7.91 13.18
C ARG A 111 8.43 8.84 14.21
N GLN A 112 7.33 9.55 13.87
CA GLN A 112 6.63 10.42 14.82
C GLN A 112 6.06 9.61 15.99
N ASN A 113 5.49 8.45 15.73
CA ASN A 113 5.00 7.54 16.76
C ASN A 113 6.15 7.06 17.67
N LEU A 114 7.28 6.64 17.09
CA LEU A 114 8.44 6.14 17.83
C LEU A 114 9.14 7.23 18.68
N ILE A 115 9.12 8.49 18.25
CA ILE A 115 9.68 9.62 19.05
C ILE A 115 8.92 9.78 20.37
N GLY A 116 7.61 9.50 20.38
CA GLY A 116 6.80 9.54 21.60
C GLY A 116 7.09 8.41 22.61
N ILE A 117 7.82 7.38 22.23
CA ILE A 117 8.23 6.29 23.11
C ILE A 117 9.50 6.70 23.89
N PRO A 118 9.58 6.52 25.23
CA PRO A 118 10.78 6.89 26.00
C PRO A 118 12.07 6.21 25.50
N ASP A 119 13.18 6.94 25.56
CA ASP A 119 14.50 6.41 25.17
C ASP A 119 15.08 5.45 26.21
N ASP A 120 14.56 5.47 27.43
CA ASP A 120 14.93 4.55 28.52
C ASP A 120 14.81 3.08 28.11
N LEU A 121 13.81 2.74 27.28
CA LEU A 121 13.66 1.39 26.73
C LEU A 121 14.82 0.97 25.83
N MET A 122 15.41 1.94 25.12
CA MET A 122 16.61 1.69 24.31
C MET A 122 17.84 1.48 25.20
N GLU A 123 17.95 2.25 26.28
CA GLU A 123 19.05 2.15 27.24
C GLU A 123 18.99 0.84 28.02
N ALA A 124 17.81 0.47 28.52
CA ALA A 124 17.58 -0.82 29.17
C ALA A 124 17.96 -2.00 28.27
N ALA A 125 17.49 -1.99 27.03
CA ALA A 125 17.85 -3.03 26.06
C ALA A 125 19.36 -3.15 25.82
N LYS A 126 20.08 -2.04 25.81
CA LYS A 126 21.55 -2.04 25.71
C LYS A 126 22.22 -2.62 26.93
N LEU A 127 21.74 -2.31 28.15
CA LEU A 127 22.25 -2.88 29.39
C LEU A 127 22.03 -4.40 29.44
N ASP A 128 20.92 -4.88 28.87
CA ASP A 128 20.61 -6.31 28.70
C ASP A 128 21.41 -6.97 27.55
N GLY A 129 22.32 -6.26 26.89
CA GLY A 129 23.16 -6.77 25.80
C GLY A 129 22.43 -6.93 24.47
N CYS A 130 21.22 -6.34 24.30
CA CYS A 130 20.48 -6.41 23.05
C CYS A 130 21.11 -5.52 21.97
N GLY A 131 21.43 -6.09 20.82
CA GLY A 131 21.80 -5.32 19.62
C GLY A 131 20.59 -4.57 19.02
N TYR A 132 20.85 -3.52 18.23
CA TYR A 132 19.82 -2.66 17.65
C TYR A 132 18.69 -3.41 16.91
N PHE A 133 19.05 -4.42 16.12
CA PHE A 133 18.05 -5.18 15.35
C PHE A 133 17.14 -6.03 16.25
N ARG A 134 17.69 -6.63 17.31
CA ARG A 134 16.91 -7.37 18.30
C ARG A 134 16.01 -6.43 19.10
N THR A 135 16.51 -5.27 19.49
CA THR A 135 15.75 -4.22 20.17
C THR A 135 14.59 -3.75 19.28
N PHE A 136 14.84 -3.53 17.97
CA PHE A 136 13.79 -3.20 17.01
C PHE A 136 12.70 -4.25 16.97
N LEU A 137 13.06 -5.53 16.77
CA LEU A 137 12.07 -6.60 16.60
C LEU A 137 11.29 -6.94 17.87
N GLN A 138 11.97 -6.95 19.03
CA GLN A 138 11.36 -7.44 20.27
C GLN A 138 10.70 -6.36 21.10
N ILE A 139 11.11 -5.09 20.97
CA ILE A 139 10.59 -3.99 21.78
C ILE A 139 9.80 -3.01 20.91
N PHE A 140 10.41 -2.38 19.92
CA PHE A 140 9.78 -1.28 19.20
C PHE A 140 8.75 -1.73 18.17
N MET A 141 8.96 -2.85 17.47
CA MET A 141 7.98 -3.37 16.51
C MET A 141 6.63 -3.72 17.19
N PRO A 142 6.58 -4.42 18.34
CA PRO A 142 5.33 -4.63 19.08
C PRO A 142 4.68 -3.34 19.56
N LEU A 143 5.46 -2.36 20.01
CA LEU A 143 4.93 -1.08 20.53
C LEU A 143 4.29 -0.23 19.43
N MET A 144 4.81 -0.28 18.20
CA MET A 144 4.24 0.48 17.07
C MET A 144 3.24 -0.32 16.23
N LYS A 145 2.86 -1.54 16.61
CA LYS A 145 2.00 -2.41 15.81
C LYS A 145 0.69 -1.76 15.37
N GLY A 146 0.04 -0.98 16.25
CA GLY A 146 -1.20 -0.27 15.94
C GLY A 146 -1.01 0.81 14.88
N ALA A 147 0.03 1.64 15.05
CA ALA A 147 0.39 2.66 14.08
C ALA A 147 0.79 2.05 12.73
N LEU A 148 1.56 0.97 12.75
CA LEU A 148 1.94 0.23 11.54
C LEU A 148 0.73 -0.36 10.83
N ALA A 149 -0.17 -1.03 11.54
CA ALA A 149 -1.37 -1.63 10.95
C ALA A 149 -2.26 -0.58 10.27
N THR A 150 -2.44 0.59 10.89
CA THR A 150 -3.17 1.72 10.29
C THR A 150 -2.53 2.16 8.98
N GLN A 151 -1.22 2.33 8.96
CA GLN A 151 -0.49 2.77 7.77
C GLN A 151 -0.49 1.71 6.65
N LEU A 152 -0.35 0.43 6.99
CA LEU A 152 -0.44 -0.66 6.02
C LEU A 152 -1.82 -0.76 5.40
N MET A 153 -2.89 -0.52 6.17
CA MET A 153 -4.25 -0.48 5.64
C MET A 153 -4.43 0.67 4.64
N LEU A 154 -3.99 1.88 4.98
CA LEU A 154 -4.05 3.02 4.06
C LEU A 154 -3.23 2.76 2.78
N TRP A 155 -2.07 2.15 2.92
CA TRP A 155 -1.25 1.78 1.78
C TRP A 155 -1.88 0.69 0.91
N PHE A 156 -2.49 -0.33 1.54
CA PHE A 156 -3.28 -1.32 0.82
C PHE A 156 -4.38 -0.67 -0.02
N MET A 157 -5.15 0.27 0.57
CA MET A 157 -6.18 1.00 -0.15
C MET A 157 -5.63 1.77 -1.34
N GLY A 158 -4.45 2.39 -1.20
CA GLY A 158 -3.75 3.06 -2.29
C GLY A 158 -3.38 2.10 -3.42
N ILE A 159 -2.77 0.96 -3.11
CA ILE A 159 -2.37 -0.06 -4.09
C ILE A 159 -3.59 -0.70 -4.75
N TRP A 160 -4.61 -1.04 -3.96
CA TRP A 160 -5.83 -1.68 -4.44
C TRP A 160 -6.62 -0.83 -5.42
N ASN A 161 -6.63 0.49 -5.18
CA ASN A 161 -7.34 1.45 -6.02
C ASN A 161 -6.45 2.11 -7.09
N ASP A 162 -5.18 1.72 -7.20
CA ASP A 162 -4.29 2.29 -8.20
C ASP A 162 -4.70 1.83 -9.60
N TYR A 163 -4.95 2.82 -10.44
CA TYR A 163 -5.27 2.67 -11.85
C TYR A 163 -4.13 3.20 -12.73
N LEU A 164 -3.51 4.31 -12.32
CA LEU A 164 -2.62 5.07 -13.19
C LEU A 164 -1.31 4.32 -13.49
N ALA A 165 -0.58 3.90 -12.45
CA ALA A 165 0.68 3.19 -12.64
C ALA A 165 0.49 1.84 -13.36
N PRO A 166 -0.51 0.99 -12.99
CA PRO A 166 -0.78 -0.22 -13.74
C PRO A 166 -1.10 0.01 -15.21
N THR A 167 -1.88 1.04 -15.55
CA THR A 167 -2.22 1.35 -16.96
C THR A 167 -0.99 1.71 -17.78
N ILE A 168 0.02 2.34 -17.18
CA ILE A 168 1.25 2.74 -17.86
C ILE A 168 2.18 1.55 -18.06
N PHE A 169 2.35 0.72 -17.03
CA PHE A 169 3.36 -0.34 -17.05
C PHE A 169 2.86 -1.68 -17.59
N LEU A 170 1.53 -1.93 -17.58
CA LEU A 170 0.95 -3.22 -17.98
C LEU A 170 0.23 -3.08 -19.33
N ARG A 171 0.62 -3.88 -20.32
CA ARG A 171 0.03 -3.87 -21.66
C ARG A 171 -0.92 -5.05 -21.90
N SER A 172 -0.55 -6.23 -21.41
CA SER A 172 -1.31 -7.45 -21.64
C SER A 172 -2.43 -7.62 -20.61
N GLU A 173 -3.62 -7.98 -21.04
CA GLU A 173 -4.80 -8.21 -20.21
C GLU A 173 -4.54 -9.21 -19.05
N LYS A 174 -3.73 -10.23 -19.31
CA LYS A 174 -3.34 -11.24 -18.29
C LYS A 174 -2.63 -10.64 -17.08
N ASN A 175 -1.97 -9.47 -17.24
CA ASN A 175 -1.22 -8.79 -16.20
C ASN A 175 -2.00 -7.64 -15.57
N TRP A 176 -3.15 -7.27 -16.08
CA TRP A 176 -3.92 -6.14 -15.58
C TRP A 176 -4.30 -6.34 -14.11
N THR A 177 -4.23 -5.27 -13.34
CA THR A 177 -4.77 -5.20 -11.99
C THR A 177 -6.27 -4.93 -12.02
N LEU A 178 -6.93 -5.10 -10.87
CA LEU A 178 -8.38 -5.01 -10.75
C LEU A 178 -8.96 -3.70 -11.32
N GLN A 179 -8.36 -2.55 -11.01
CA GLN A 179 -8.88 -1.25 -11.46
C GLN A 179 -8.75 -1.07 -12.98
N VAL A 180 -7.69 -1.61 -13.58
CA VAL A 180 -7.52 -1.60 -15.06
C VAL A 180 -8.60 -2.48 -15.71
N VAL A 181 -8.89 -3.65 -15.13
CA VAL A 181 -9.95 -4.52 -15.62
C VAL A 181 -11.33 -3.87 -15.51
N ILE A 182 -11.66 -3.26 -14.37
CA ILE A 182 -12.94 -2.54 -14.19
C ILE A 182 -13.07 -1.43 -15.23
N ARG A 183 -11.99 -0.68 -15.46
CA ARG A 183 -11.98 0.39 -16.46
C ARG A 183 -12.15 -0.13 -17.88
N SER A 184 -11.66 -1.33 -18.19
CA SER A 184 -11.81 -1.95 -19.52
C SER A 184 -13.26 -2.31 -19.87
N PHE A 185 -14.17 -2.40 -18.89
CA PHE A 185 -15.60 -2.59 -19.13
C PHE A 185 -16.29 -1.33 -19.65
N ASN A 186 -15.62 -0.18 -19.57
CA ASN A 186 -16.11 1.07 -20.15
C ASN A 186 -15.65 1.17 -21.61
N SER A 187 -16.57 1.11 -22.55
CA SER A 187 -16.27 1.27 -23.97
C SER A 187 -15.90 2.73 -24.29
N TYR A 188 -15.09 2.90 -25.35
CA TYR A 188 -14.79 4.22 -25.91
C TYR A 188 -16.07 4.99 -26.33
N TYR A 189 -17.09 4.26 -26.80
CA TYR A 189 -18.41 4.80 -27.09
C TYR A 189 -19.35 4.57 -25.90
N ALA A 190 -19.79 5.66 -25.25
CA ALA A 190 -20.65 5.59 -24.06
C ALA A 190 -21.93 4.74 -24.26
N ILE A 191 -22.46 4.68 -25.48
CA ILE A 191 -23.63 3.88 -25.84
C ILE A 191 -23.39 2.36 -25.71
N GLN A 192 -22.14 1.92 -25.80
CA GLN A 192 -21.74 0.50 -25.69
C GLN A 192 -21.20 0.13 -24.31
N SER A 193 -21.15 1.08 -23.39
CA SER A 193 -20.67 0.83 -22.03
C SER A 193 -21.73 0.13 -21.21
N ASP A 194 -21.39 -1.02 -20.62
CA ASP A 194 -22.27 -1.74 -19.69
C ASP A 194 -22.09 -1.18 -18.28
N TYR A 195 -22.79 -0.08 -17.98
CA TYR A 195 -22.73 0.57 -16.67
C TYR A 195 -23.17 -0.36 -15.53
N ALA A 196 -24.12 -1.26 -15.77
CA ALA A 196 -24.56 -2.20 -14.76
C ALA A 196 -23.43 -3.19 -14.39
N LEU A 197 -22.68 -3.63 -15.40
CA LEU A 197 -21.51 -4.49 -15.19
C LEU A 197 -20.39 -3.76 -14.44
N ILE A 198 -20.12 -2.50 -14.79
CA ILE A 198 -19.11 -1.66 -14.11
C ILE A 198 -19.49 -1.46 -12.63
N MET A 199 -20.76 -1.14 -12.36
CA MET A 199 -21.25 -0.95 -10.99
C MET A 199 -21.18 -2.25 -10.18
N ALA A 200 -21.58 -3.38 -10.78
CA ALA A 200 -21.48 -4.70 -10.14
C ALA A 200 -20.02 -5.07 -9.83
N ALA A 201 -19.08 -4.82 -10.76
CA ALA A 201 -17.67 -5.03 -10.56
C ALA A 201 -17.09 -4.14 -9.45
N SER A 202 -17.49 -2.88 -9.41
CA SER A 202 -17.06 -1.91 -8.39
C SER A 202 -17.55 -2.32 -7.00
N VAL A 203 -18.79 -2.79 -6.86
CA VAL A 203 -19.31 -3.31 -5.58
C VAL A 203 -18.50 -4.52 -5.09
N ILE A 204 -18.16 -5.46 -5.98
CA ILE A 204 -17.34 -6.61 -5.62
C ILE A 204 -15.92 -6.13 -5.22
N ALA A 205 -15.36 -5.16 -5.94
CA ALA A 205 -14.04 -4.59 -5.64
C ALA A 205 -13.95 -3.87 -4.28
N MET A 206 -15.08 -3.39 -3.74
CA MET A 206 -15.13 -2.78 -2.40
C MET A 206 -15.03 -3.80 -1.26
N ILE A 207 -15.38 -5.06 -1.49
CA ILE A 207 -15.46 -6.08 -0.42
C ILE A 207 -14.13 -6.23 0.35
N PRO A 208 -12.95 -6.37 -0.30
CA PRO A 208 -11.70 -6.53 0.43
C PRO A 208 -11.33 -5.30 1.28
N THR A 209 -11.59 -4.09 0.78
CA THR A 209 -11.32 -2.85 1.52
C THR A 209 -12.24 -2.69 2.72
N MET A 210 -13.52 -3.02 2.57
CA MET A 210 -14.48 -3.04 3.68
C MET A 210 -14.13 -4.09 4.72
N ALA A 211 -13.77 -5.31 4.29
CA ALA A 211 -13.36 -6.37 5.20
C ALA A 211 -12.14 -5.96 6.04
N LEU A 212 -11.12 -5.39 5.41
CA LEU A 212 -9.94 -4.88 6.13
C LEU A 212 -10.31 -3.75 7.09
N PHE A 213 -11.20 -2.84 6.70
CA PHE A 213 -11.67 -1.78 7.59
C PHE A 213 -12.33 -2.37 8.85
N PHE A 214 -13.26 -3.31 8.71
CA PHE A 214 -13.93 -3.93 9.86
C PHE A 214 -12.95 -4.72 10.76
N ILE A 215 -11.91 -5.33 10.20
CA ILE A 215 -10.89 -6.04 10.98
C ILE A 215 -10.02 -5.06 11.78
N PHE A 216 -9.58 -3.97 11.16
CA PHE A 216 -8.58 -3.06 11.73
C PHE A 216 -9.16 -1.79 12.38
N GLN A 217 -10.49 -1.53 12.32
CA GLN A 217 -11.11 -0.30 12.81
C GLN A 217 -10.75 0.02 14.29
N ARG A 218 -10.68 -0.97 15.16
CA ARG A 218 -10.30 -0.75 16.57
C ARG A 218 -8.87 -0.24 16.69
N MET A 219 -7.93 -0.83 15.96
CA MET A 219 -6.53 -0.40 15.96
C MET A 219 -6.35 1.02 15.41
N ILE A 220 -7.19 1.41 14.44
CA ILE A 220 -7.20 2.76 13.86
C ILE A 220 -7.67 3.76 14.92
N ILE A 221 -8.78 3.49 15.60
CA ILE A 221 -9.35 4.36 16.63
C ILE A 221 -8.37 4.54 17.80
N GLU A 222 -7.79 3.45 18.30
CA GLU A 222 -6.81 3.48 19.39
C GLU A 222 -5.55 4.28 19.02
N SER A 223 -5.06 4.14 17.77
CA SER A 223 -3.86 4.86 17.32
C SER A 223 -4.08 6.37 17.23
N ILE A 224 -5.30 6.82 16.90
CA ILE A 224 -5.68 8.24 16.83
C ILE A 224 -5.91 8.81 18.23
N ALA A 225 -6.54 8.04 19.13
CA ALA A 225 -6.82 8.47 20.50
C ALA A 225 -5.53 8.75 21.30
N ILE A 226 -4.48 7.94 21.11
CA ILE A 226 -3.19 8.14 21.78
C ILE A 226 -2.46 9.39 21.26
N SER A 227 -2.66 9.77 20.01
CA SER A 227 -2.05 10.98 19.44
C SER A 227 -2.80 12.28 19.75
N GLY A 228 -4.07 12.19 20.20
CA GLY A 228 -4.93 13.33 20.51
C GLY A 228 -4.93 13.78 21.98
N ILE A 229 -4.27 13.02 22.87
CA ILE A 229 -4.14 13.36 24.30
C ILE A 229 -2.73 13.91 24.52
N LYS A 230 -2.50 15.15 24.07
CA LYS A 230 -1.36 15.99 24.45
C LYS A 230 -1.85 17.40 24.68
#